data_24978ca6b1202c82ae442867eee13321
#
_entry.id   24978ca6b1202c82ae442867eee13321
#
_cell.length_a   1.000
_cell.length_b   1.000
_cell.length_c   1.000
_cell.angle_alpha   90.00
_cell.angle_beta   90.00
_cell.angle_gamma   90.00
#
_symmetry.space_group_name_H-M   'P 1'
#
loop_
_entity.id
_entity.type
_entity.pdbx_description
1 polymer ?
#
loop_
_entity_poly.entity_id
_entity_poly.type
_entity_poly.pdbx_seq_one_letter_code
_entity_poly.pdbx_strand_id
1 'polypeptide(L)'
;MIVLKQYILNDYITDDVRMVKPMMEINGFKVRPGFFDLNGASEFSCGVNFTVHTSNGTSCDLLLFHPGEEEPYAIIPFPESYKIGDVYSMIVYDLKSEDFEYAYRVDGPYDEQKGLLFD
;
A
#
# COMPACT_ATOMS: atom_id res chain seq x y z
N MET A 1 -12.62 -9.20 6.88
CA MET A 1 -11.27 -8.61 6.68
C MET A 1 -10.34 -9.66 6.11
N ILE A 2 -9.56 -9.28 5.11
CA ILE A 2 -8.65 -10.18 4.42
C ILE A 2 -7.26 -9.60 4.42
N VAL A 3 -6.28 -10.44 4.65
CA VAL A 3 -4.87 -10.05 4.61
C VAL A 3 -4.19 -10.84 3.52
N LEU A 4 -3.57 -10.12 2.57
CA LEU A 4 -2.79 -10.71 1.49
C LEU A 4 -1.35 -10.23 1.62
N LYS A 5 -0.44 -11.16 1.84
CA LYS A 5 0.97 -10.84 1.93
C LYS A 5 1.59 -11.00 0.55
N GLN A 6 2.28 -9.97 0.12
CA GLN A 6 2.87 -9.95 -1.21
C GLN A 6 4.31 -9.45 -1.17
N TYR A 7 5.00 -9.67 -2.25
CA TYR A 7 6.36 -9.19 -2.46
C TYR A 7 6.33 -8.13 -3.55
N ILE A 8 7.28 -7.23 -3.51
CA ILE A 8 7.39 -6.24 -4.57
C ILE A 8 7.81 -6.94 -5.85
N LEU A 9 7.01 -6.78 -6.88
CA LEU A 9 7.25 -7.44 -8.16
C LEU A 9 7.77 -6.51 -9.24
N ASN A 10 7.67 -5.21 -9.02
CA ASN A 10 8.04 -4.24 -10.03
C ASN A 10 9.24 -3.42 -9.60
N ASP A 11 10.25 -3.42 -10.44
CA ASP A 11 11.39 -2.53 -10.29
C ASP A 11 11.19 -1.41 -11.25
N TYR A 12 10.46 -0.40 -10.84
CA TYR A 12 10.15 0.69 -11.72
C TYR A 12 10.63 2.00 -11.15
N ILE A 13 11.40 2.74 -11.92
CA ILE A 13 11.97 3.99 -11.47
C ILE A 13 11.65 5.06 -12.50
N THR A 14 11.06 6.15 -12.06
CA THR A 14 10.92 7.32 -12.89
C THR A 14 11.53 8.52 -12.18
N ASP A 15 12.10 9.40 -12.97
CA ASP A 15 12.70 10.60 -12.41
C ASP A 15 11.68 11.58 -11.87
N ASP A 16 10.46 11.54 -12.40
CA ASP A 16 9.40 12.46 -11.98
C ASP A 16 9.07 12.30 -10.50
N VAL A 17 9.11 11.09 -10.00
CA VAL A 17 8.74 10.82 -8.61
C VAL A 17 9.69 11.48 -7.63
N ARG A 18 10.94 11.68 -8.00
CA ARG A 18 11.92 12.33 -7.13
C ARG A 18 11.54 13.77 -6.81
N MET A 19 10.73 14.38 -7.65
CA MET A 19 10.28 15.75 -7.47
C MET A 19 9.04 15.85 -6.60
N VAL A 20 8.44 14.72 -6.27
CA VAL A 20 7.19 14.66 -5.53
C VAL A 20 7.50 14.64 -4.04
N LYS A 21 6.83 15.49 -3.28
CA LYS A 21 7.12 15.66 -1.85
C LYS A 21 6.07 14.97 -0.98
N PRO A 22 6.45 14.51 0.20
CA PRO A 22 5.48 13.99 1.16
C PRO A 22 4.44 15.04 1.50
N MET A 23 3.21 14.59 1.78
CA MET A 23 2.11 15.45 2.15
C MET A 23 1.66 15.29 3.59
N MET A 24 1.94 14.15 4.21
CA MET A 24 1.61 13.91 5.62
C MET A 24 2.48 12.81 6.18
N GLU A 25 2.36 12.59 7.47
CA GLU A 25 3.09 11.52 8.16
C GLU A 25 2.08 10.66 8.91
N ILE A 26 2.20 9.35 8.74
CA ILE A 26 1.32 8.38 9.40
C ILE A 26 2.20 7.33 10.07
N ASN A 27 2.06 7.18 11.38
CA ASN A 27 2.78 6.18 12.16
C ASN A 27 4.28 6.22 11.92
N GLY A 28 4.83 7.41 11.74
CA GLY A 28 6.26 7.60 11.53
C GLY A 28 6.72 7.53 10.08
N PHE A 29 5.82 7.28 9.15
CA PHE A 29 6.14 7.22 7.73
C PHE A 29 5.63 8.44 7.01
N LYS A 30 6.46 9.00 6.14
CA LYS A 30 6.04 10.09 5.27
C LYS A 30 5.34 9.51 4.07
N VAL A 31 4.18 10.04 3.73
CA VAL A 31 3.33 9.50 2.67
C VAL A 31 2.71 10.61 1.83
N ARG A 32 2.17 10.23 0.69
CA ARG A 32 1.35 11.10 -0.15
C ARG A 32 0.44 10.23 -1.03
N PRO A 33 -0.56 10.83 -1.71
CA PRO A 33 -1.35 10.05 -2.67
C PRO A 33 -0.46 9.44 -3.74
N GLY A 34 -0.76 8.20 -4.13
CA GLY A 34 0.04 7.47 -5.08
C GLY A 34 -0.40 7.67 -6.52
N PHE A 35 0.25 6.92 -7.39
CA PHE A 35 -0.08 6.87 -8.82
C PHE A 35 -1.04 5.70 -9.03
N PHE A 36 -2.28 6.01 -9.39
CA PHE A 36 -3.34 5.00 -9.47
C PHE A 36 -3.21 4.04 -10.65
N ASP A 37 -2.41 4.38 -11.62
CA ASP A 37 -2.17 3.54 -12.79
C ASP A 37 -1.02 2.54 -12.59
N LEU A 38 -0.37 2.54 -11.45
CA LEU A 38 0.70 1.61 -11.14
C LEU A 38 0.18 0.58 -10.12
N ASN A 39 -0.27 -0.57 -10.61
CA ASN A 39 -0.84 -1.60 -9.76
C ASN A 39 0.22 -2.27 -8.90
N GLY A 40 -0.19 -2.69 -7.68
CA GLY A 40 0.70 -3.38 -6.76
C GLY A 40 1.72 -2.43 -6.14
N ALA A 41 2.93 -2.92 -5.93
CA ALA A 41 4.00 -2.13 -5.37
C ALA A 41 5.04 -1.82 -6.45
N SER A 42 5.38 -0.54 -6.59
CA SER A 42 6.37 -0.09 -7.56
C SER A 42 7.42 0.73 -6.85
N GLU A 43 8.67 0.36 -6.99
CA GLU A 43 9.75 1.03 -6.28
C GLU A 43 10.28 2.22 -7.10
N PHE A 44 10.48 3.32 -6.40
CA PHE A 44 11.09 4.53 -6.93
C PHE A 44 12.29 4.90 -6.08
N SER A 45 13.06 5.86 -6.54
CA SER A 45 14.24 6.29 -5.78
C SER A 45 13.88 6.89 -4.41
N CYS A 46 12.68 7.45 -4.26
CA CYS A 46 12.27 8.09 -3.00
C CYS A 46 11.47 7.17 -2.09
N GLY A 47 10.98 6.03 -2.58
CA GLY A 47 10.14 5.13 -1.80
C GLY A 47 9.38 4.17 -2.68
N VAL A 48 8.20 3.76 -2.22
CA VAL A 48 7.41 2.74 -2.90
C VAL A 48 5.98 3.23 -3.07
N ASN A 49 5.44 3.06 -4.27
CA ASN A 49 4.04 3.33 -4.57
C ASN A 49 3.23 2.04 -4.42
N PHE A 50 2.20 2.10 -3.58
CA PHE A 50 1.30 0.97 -3.36
C PHE A 50 -0.07 1.33 -3.92
N THR A 51 -0.61 0.48 -4.78
CA THR A 51 -1.95 0.65 -5.33
C THR A 51 -2.70 -0.66 -5.21
N VAL A 52 -3.87 -0.61 -4.58
CA VAL A 52 -4.68 -1.78 -4.36
C VAL A 52 -6.12 -1.52 -4.80
N HIS A 53 -6.66 -2.46 -5.55
CA HIS A 53 -8.05 -2.42 -6.01
C HIS A 53 -8.88 -3.25 -5.04
N THR A 54 -9.91 -2.63 -4.47
CA THR A 54 -10.81 -3.31 -3.54
C THR A 54 -12.15 -3.52 -4.22
N SER A 55 -12.97 -4.37 -3.59
CA SER A 55 -14.35 -4.54 -4.03
C SER A 55 -15.23 -3.98 -2.91
N ASN A 56 -15.64 -2.72 -3.05
CA ASN A 56 -16.43 -2.02 -2.04
C ASN A 56 -15.73 -1.91 -0.68
N GLY A 57 -14.41 -1.79 -0.69
CA GLY A 57 -13.67 -1.62 0.55
C GLY A 57 -13.97 -0.28 1.19
N THR A 58 -14.21 -0.28 2.50
CA THR A 58 -14.47 0.94 3.28
C THR A 58 -13.22 1.44 3.97
N SER A 59 -12.22 0.59 4.15
CA SER A 59 -10.92 0.99 4.67
C SER A 59 -9.88 0.01 4.20
N CYS A 60 -8.64 0.48 4.18
CA CYS A 60 -7.51 -0.33 3.76
C CYS A 60 -6.28 0.07 4.56
N ASP A 61 -5.59 -0.93 5.08
CA ASP A 61 -4.31 -0.74 5.76
C ASP A 61 -3.20 -1.42 4.97
N LEU A 62 -2.07 -0.76 4.91
CA LEU A 62 -0.84 -1.35 4.41
C LEU A 62 -0.09 -1.97 5.58
N LEU A 63 0.24 -3.23 5.49
CA LEU A 63 1.00 -3.94 6.50
C LEU A 63 2.41 -4.18 5.98
N LEU A 64 3.41 -3.81 6.78
CA LEU A 64 4.81 -4.03 6.41
C LEU A 64 5.43 -5.06 7.34
N PHE A 65 6.16 -6.00 6.76
CA PHE A 65 6.80 -7.09 7.49
C PHE A 65 8.29 -7.08 7.22
N HIS A 66 9.08 -7.41 8.22
CA HIS A 66 10.47 -7.76 7.94
C HIS A 66 10.50 -9.08 7.18
N PRO A 67 11.46 -9.26 6.25
CA PRO A 67 11.48 -10.46 5.43
C PRO A 67 11.41 -11.74 6.26
N GLY A 68 10.50 -12.63 5.89
CA GLY A 68 10.33 -13.92 6.56
C GLY A 68 9.55 -13.89 7.85
N GLU A 69 9.08 -12.74 8.33
CA GLU A 69 8.34 -12.64 9.58
C GLU A 69 6.84 -12.63 9.33
N GLU A 70 6.09 -13.18 10.27
CA GLU A 70 4.64 -13.29 10.14
C GLU A 70 3.88 -12.14 10.77
N GLU A 71 4.54 -11.39 11.68
CA GLU A 71 3.92 -10.25 12.34
C GLU A 71 4.37 -8.97 11.67
N PRO A 72 3.46 -8.04 11.39
CA PRO A 72 3.88 -6.77 10.79
C PRO A 72 4.66 -5.93 11.79
N TYR A 73 5.67 -5.24 11.29
CA TYR A 73 6.38 -4.27 12.13
C TYR A 73 5.77 -2.87 11.99
N ALA A 74 4.93 -2.66 11.00
CA ALA A 74 4.26 -1.37 10.80
C ALA A 74 2.92 -1.57 10.12
N ILE A 75 1.97 -0.73 10.50
CA ILE A 75 0.64 -0.69 9.89
C ILE A 75 0.40 0.76 9.49
N ILE A 76 0.16 1.00 8.21
CA ILE A 76 -0.05 2.34 7.68
C ILE A 76 -1.43 2.37 7.03
N PRO A 77 -2.44 2.98 7.69
CA PRO A 77 -3.75 3.09 7.06
C PRO A 77 -3.70 4.01 5.84
N PHE A 78 -4.36 3.61 4.77
CA PHE A 78 -4.53 4.50 3.62
C PHE A 78 -5.54 5.58 4.01
N PRO A 79 -5.20 6.86 3.91
CA PRO A 79 -6.19 7.91 4.15
C PRO A 79 -7.35 7.79 3.17
N GLU A 80 -8.55 8.11 3.64
CA GLU A 80 -9.74 8.08 2.79
C GLU A 80 -9.56 9.00 1.58
N SER A 81 -8.86 10.10 1.74
CA SER A 81 -8.59 11.03 0.65
C SER A 81 -7.67 10.45 -0.43
N TYR A 82 -7.03 9.31 -0.16
CA TYR A 82 -6.14 8.63 -1.11
C TYR A 82 -6.86 7.53 -1.89
N LYS A 83 -8.18 7.56 -1.87
CA LYS A 83 -9.02 6.58 -2.52
C LYS A 83 -9.76 7.22 -3.68
N ILE A 84 -9.79 6.56 -4.84
CA ILE A 84 -10.61 6.97 -5.97
C ILE A 84 -11.43 5.75 -6.39
N GLY A 85 -12.77 5.87 -6.30
CA GLY A 85 -13.63 4.71 -6.52
C GLY A 85 -13.31 3.61 -5.53
N ASP A 86 -12.93 2.45 -6.02
CA ASP A 86 -12.54 1.31 -5.19
C ASP A 86 -11.03 1.12 -5.13
N VAL A 87 -10.26 2.15 -5.48
CA VAL A 87 -8.80 2.04 -5.58
C VAL A 87 -8.14 2.94 -4.55
N TYR A 88 -7.30 2.33 -3.72
CA TYR A 88 -6.44 3.06 -2.79
C TYR A 88 -5.03 3.14 -3.36
N SER A 89 -4.40 4.29 -3.24
CA SER A 89 -3.02 4.45 -3.69
C SER A 89 -2.25 5.38 -2.78
N MET A 90 -1.01 5.00 -2.46
CA MET A 90 -0.18 5.77 -1.54
C MET A 90 1.28 5.53 -1.84
N ILE A 91 2.07 6.60 -1.84
CA ILE A 91 3.53 6.49 -1.84
C ILE A 91 4.00 6.56 -0.40
N VAL A 92 4.80 5.58 0.01
CA VAL A 92 5.46 5.57 1.30
C VAL A 92 6.94 5.81 1.06
N TYR A 93 7.46 6.86 1.66
CA TYR A 93 8.83 7.31 1.42
C TYR A 93 9.83 6.50 2.24
N ASP A 94 11.05 6.46 1.76
CA ASP A 94 12.19 5.85 2.46
C ASP A 94 12.05 4.35 2.68
N LEU A 95 11.32 3.67 1.81
CA LEU A 95 11.26 2.21 1.77
C LEU A 95 12.11 1.67 0.63
N LYS A 96 12.75 0.55 0.86
CA LYS A 96 13.53 -0.17 -0.16
C LYS A 96 13.00 -1.59 -0.27
N SER A 97 12.86 -2.07 -1.50
CA SER A 97 12.22 -3.35 -1.78
C SER A 97 12.84 -4.53 -1.05
N GLU A 98 14.13 -4.49 -0.82
CA GLU A 98 14.86 -5.58 -0.16
C GLU A 98 14.64 -5.66 1.34
N ASP A 99 14.04 -4.62 1.94
CA ASP A 99 13.95 -4.50 3.39
C ASP A 99 12.60 -4.94 3.94
N PHE A 100 11.63 -5.26 3.09
CA PHE A 100 10.29 -5.56 3.59
C PHE A 100 9.48 -6.43 2.64
N GLU A 101 8.45 -7.05 3.22
CA GLU A 101 7.33 -7.65 2.53
C GLU A 101 6.08 -6.88 2.91
N TYR A 102 5.02 -6.99 2.13
CA TYR A 102 3.82 -6.22 2.42
C TYR A 102 2.55 -7.03 2.20
N ALA A 103 1.47 -6.54 2.83
CA ALA A 103 0.12 -7.06 2.64
C ALA A 103 -0.87 -5.93 2.77
N TYR A 104 -2.08 -6.15 2.32
CA TYR A 104 -3.18 -5.22 2.51
C TYR A 104 -4.23 -5.87 3.41
N ARG A 105 -4.77 -5.07 4.31
CA ARG A 105 -5.89 -5.49 5.14
C ARG A 105 -7.08 -4.61 4.79
N VAL A 106 -8.13 -5.20 4.25
CA VAL A 106 -9.25 -4.46 3.69
C VAL A 106 -10.51 -4.81 4.46
N ASP A 107 -11.23 -3.79 4.92
CA ASP A 107 -12.57 -3.93 5.48
C ASP A 107 -13.59 -3.38 4.49
N GLY A 108 -14.81 -3.88 4.58
CA GLY A 108 -15.86 -3.41 3.71
C GLY A 108 -17.16 -4.17 3.95
N PRO A 109 -18.25 -3.73 3.30
CA PRO A 109 -19.54 -4.38 3.43
C PRO A 109 -19.57 -5.67 2.62
N TYR A 110 -18.92 -6.70 3.08
CA TYR A 110 -18.84 -7.96 2.37
C TYR A 110 -19.48 -9.07 3.22
N ASP A 111 -19.89 -10.12 2.53
CA ASP A 111 -20.32 -11.35 3.15
C ASP A 111 -19.07 -12.12 3.58
N GLU A 112 -19.01 -12.57 4.83
CA GLU A 112 -17.84 -13.26 5.33
C GLU A 112 -17.49 -14.52 4.53
N GLN A 113 -18.49 -15.20 3.99
CA GLN A 113 -18.22 -16.33 3.13
C GLN A 113 -17.49 -15.95 1.86
N LYS A 114 -17.54 -14.70 1.51
CA LYS A 114 -16.87 -14.17 0.32
C LYS A 114 -15.71 -13.26 0.66
N GLY A 115 -15.42 -13.12 1.92
CA GLY A 115 -14.44 -12.16 2.39
C GLY A 115 -13.07 -12.36 1.79
N LEU A 116 -12.75 -13.55 1.36
CA LEU A 116 -11.48 -13.86 0.75
C LEU A 116 -11.25 -13.19 -0.60
N LEU A 117 -12.20 -12.45 -1.10
CA LEU A 117 -12.11 -11.84 -2.42
C LEU A 117 -11.48 -10.45 -2.45
N PHE A 118 -11.23 -9.89 -1.29
CA PHE A 118 -10.52 -8.62 -1.24
C PHE A 118 -9.05 -8.83 -1.44
N ASP A 119 -8.43 -8.03 -2.28
CA ASP A 119 -6.98 -8.08 -2.44
C ASP A 119 -6.44 -6.76 -2.98
#